data_1875b4701aec78fa9c41a5734d5c2f1e
#
_entry.id   1875b4701aec78fa9c41a5734d5c2f1e
#
_cell.length_a   1.000
_cell.length_b   1.000
_cell.length_c   1.000
_cell.angle_alpha   90.00
_cell.angle_beta   90.00
_cell.angle_gamma   90.00
#
_symmetry.space_group_name_H-M   'P 1'
#
loop_
_entity.id
_entity.type
_entity.pdbx_description
1 polymer ?
#
loop_
_entity_poly.entity_id
_entity_poly.type
_entity_poly.pdbx_seq_one_letter_code
_entity_poly.pdbx_strand_id
1 'polypeptide(L)'
;MSKFDFDSYPNKYGLDYAKYDVKPNEIPLSIADMDFYVAPKIKEALLKRLELGSYGYVYPREDLFNAYNEYYLKMYNFDIKEARKAFSLGVLPSLSSLIKSFSNKWDFISTFTPAYNCFFNEIRNNDRNIFKIPLIYKDNKYSLDLDLVEEAFKKSKIFILCSPHNPTGYIFSKDELITIARLAKKYGVLVISDEIHSPLIKDKSLFTPFLSSCKEAKEVGIVLFSPTKGWNIAGIQTSLVYSFNEAYMDKVDFGLNRDDVGESNFFSSSAAIAALNSLDWLEEVNEYISNNRLFLSSYIHSYISLLKLVDSSSTYLAWINISSLKTDADDFIKVCKEHGLIISSGSIYGDSSFVRINLAVPKSVLTKGLDRLKEAVESL
;
A
#
# COMPACT_ATOMS: atom_id res chain seq x y z
N MET A 1 -5.56 27.51 -8.17
CA MET A 1 -4.24 27.07 -8.69
C MET A 1 -3.65 26.15 -7.65
N SER A 2 -3.02 25.05 -8.08
CA SER A 2 -2.30 24.14 -7.19
C SER A 2 -1.18 24.89 -6.47
N LYS A 3 -1.00 24.63 -5.18
CA LYS A 3 0.09 25.20 -4.37
C LYS A 3 1.41 24.47 -4.64
N PHE A 4 1.33 23.20 -5.10
CA PHE A 4 2.47 22.35 -5.36
C PHE A 4 2.57 21.99 -6.83
N ASP A 5 3.79 21.84 -7.32
CA ASP A 5 4.09 21.44 -8.70
C ASP A 5 4.26 19.93 -8.79
N PHE A 6 3.33 19.25 -9.47
CA PHE A 6 3.39 17.82 -9.75
C PHE A 6 3.73 17.53 -11.22
N ASP A 7 3.95 18.53 -12.05
CA ASP A 7 4.38 18.36 -13.45
C ASP A 7 5.90 18.33 -13.58
N SER A 8 6.62 18.98 -12.66
CA SER A 8 8.08 18.87 -12.51
C SER A 8 8.45 17.69 -11.62
N TYR A 9 9.51 16.97 -11.97
CA TYR A 9 9.97 15.79 -11.23
C TYR A 9 11.49 15.63 -11.32
N PRO A 10 12.11 14.96 -10.33
CA PRO A 10 13.55 14.71 -10.38
C PRO A 10 13.88 13.69 -11.47
N ASN A 11 14.96 13.96 -12.23
CA ASN A 11 15.50 12.95 -13.12
C ASN A 11 16.21 11.86 -12.29
N LYS A 12 15.67 10.65 -12.32
CA LYS A 12 16.15 9.49 -11.57
C LYS A 12 16.89 8.46 -12.44
N TYR A 13 16.94 8.65 -13.78
CA TYR A 13 17.65 7.75 -14.68
C TYR A 13 19.14 7.75 -14.39
N GLY A 14 19.72 6.54 -14.34
CA GLY A 14 21.14 6.35 -14.05
C GLY A 14 21.51 6.52 -12.56
N LEU A 15 20.53 6.72 -11.68
CA LEU A 15 20.69 6.67 -10.23
C LEU A 15 20.23 5.32 -9.69
N ASP A 16 20.47 5.05 -8.41
CA ASP A 16 20.18 3.81 -7.70
C ASP A 16 18.70 3.62 -7.30
N TYR A 17 17.76 4.24 -8.01
CA TYR A 17 16.32 4.07 -7.77
C TYR A 17 15.82 2.78 -8.41
N ALA A 18 15.25 1.87 -7.58
CA ALA A 18 14.71 0.59 -8.05
C ALA A 18 13.68 0.73 -9.19
N LYS A 19 12.83 1.77 -9.15
CA LYS A 19 11.86 2.04 -10.23
C LYS A 19 12.55 2.41 -11.55
N TYR A 20 13.72 3.04 -11.47
CA TYR A 20 14.48 3.56 -12.61
C TYR A 20 15.68 2.69 -13.00
N ASP A 21 15.73 1.43 -12.52
CA ASP A 21 16.63 0.39 -13.05
C ASP A 21 16.11 -0.11 -14.41
N VAL A 22 16.10 0.80 -15.37
CA VAL A 22 15.55 0.66 -16.73
C VAL A 22 16.44 1.42 -17.72
N LYS A 23 16.29 1.16 -19.01
CA LYS A 23 17.01 1.93 -20.03
C LYS A 23 16.49 3.37 -20.09
N PRO A 24 17.33 4.35 -20.52
CA PRO A 24 16.95 5.77 -20.55
C PRO A 24 15.72 6.10 -21.41
N ASN A 25 15.39 5.25 -22.39
CA ASN A 25 14.24 5.39 -23.27
C ASN A 25 13.00 4.60 -22.80
N GLU A 26 13.10 3.83 -21.73
CA GLU A 26 11.97 3.10 -21.15
C GLU A 26 11.23 3.96 -20.13
N ILE A 27 9.91 3.81 -20.07
CA ILE A 27 9.03 4.53 -19.12
C ILE A 27 8.62 3.58 -18.00
N PRO A 28 9.10 3.78 -16.75
CA PRO A 28 8.80 2.89 -15.65
C PRO A 28 7.49 3.27 -14.95
N LEU A 29 6.43 2.49 -15.18
CA LEU A 29 5.14 2.62 -14.49
C LEU A 29 4.81 1.38 -13.64
N SER A 30 5.81 0.61 -13.20
CA SER A 30 5.62 -0.67 -12.50
C SER A 30 5.61 -0.55 -10.97
N ILE A 31 6.67 0.00 -10.38
CA ILE A 31 6.87 0.04 -8.93
C ILE A 31 5.95 1.09 -8.27
N ALA A 32 5.41 0.73 -7.08
CA ALA A 32 4.58 1.61 -6.27
C ALA A 32 5.44 2.67 -5.54
N ASP A 33 5.93 3.63 -6.30
CA ASP A 33 6.72 4.79 -5.87
C ASP A 33 6.32 6.01 -6.70
N MET A 34 6.27 7.21 -6.09
CA MET A 34 5.87 8.42 -6.80
C MET A 34 7.06 9.06 -7.51
N ASP A 35 6.80 9.76 -8.62
CA ASP A 35 7.82 10.55 -9.31
C ASP A 35 7.82 12.03 -8.91
N PHE A 36 6.93 12.44 -8.05
CA PHE A 36 6.84 13.81 -7.56
C PHE A 36 7.93 14.15 -6.54
N TYR A 37 8.27 15.44 -6.42
CA TYR A 37 9.00 15.94 -5.27
C TYR A 37 8.18 15.76 -3.99
N VAL A 38 8.85 15.46 -2.87
CA VAL A 38 8.21 15.38 -1.56
C VAL A 38 7.68 16.75 -1.10
N ALA A 39 6.76 16.74 -0.13
CA ALA A 39 6.30 17.98 0.48
C ALA A 39 7.48 18.82 1.01
N PRO A 40 7.48 20.16 0.81
CA PRO A 40 8.60 21.03 1.22
C PRO A 40 9.00 20.88 2.68
N LYS A 41 8.03 20.72 3.59
CA LYS A 41 8.28 20.48 5.02
C LYS A 41 9.12 19.22 5.29
N ILE A 42 8.97 18.18 4.48
CA ILE A 42 9.77 16.94 4.61
C ILE A 42 11.23 17.24 4.25
N LYS A 43 11.46 17.89 3.11
CA LYS A 43 12.80 18.29 2.67
C LYS A 43 13.48 19.17 3.72
N GLU A 44 12.75 20.16 4.25
CA GLU A 44 13.27 21.05 5.31
C GLU A 44 13.64 20.29 6.59
N ALA A 45 12.78 19.37 7.05
CA ALA A 45 13.05 18.56 8.23
C ALA A 45 14.30 17.68 8.06
N LEU A 46 14.47 17.08 6.88
CA LEU A 46 15.65 16.27 6.55
C LEU A 46 16.93 17.11 6.48
N LEU A 47 16.87 18.31 5.89
CA LEU A 47 18.02 19.22 5.84
C LEU A 47 18.47 19.65 7.24
N LYS A 48 17.53 20.02 8.12
CA LYS A 48 17.84 20.33 9.54
C LYS A 48 18.55 19.17 10.25
N ARG A 49 18.17 17.93 9.96
CA ARG A 49 18.83 16.76 10.53
C ARG A 49 20.23 16.56 9.94
N LEU A 50 20.38 16.76 8.64
CA LEU A 50 21.66 16.63 7.93
C LEU A 50 22.69 17.66 8.45
N GLU A 51 22.26 18.90 8.68
CA GLU A 51 23.10 20.01 9.16
C GLU A 51 23.71 19.78 10.55
N LEU A 52 23.17 18.84 11.36
CA LEU A 52 23.76 18.48 12.64
C LEU A 52 25.16 17.87 12.52
N GLY A 53 25.47 17.24 11.35
CA GLY A 53 26.80 16.66 11.09
C GLY A 53 27.18 15.48 12.00
N SER A 54 26.19 14.92 12.75
CA SER A 54 26.42 13.79 13.67
C SER A 54 25.19 12.86 13.59
N TYR A 55 25.37 11.61 13.20
CA TYR A 55 24.32 10.66 12.82
C TYR A 55 24.35 9.43 13.72
N GLY A 56 24.27 9.66 15.05
CA GLY A 56 24.24 8.60 16.06
C GLY A 56 22.89 7.88 16.16
N TYR A 57 22.83 6.91 17.08
CA TYR A 57 21.59 6.19 17.39
C TYR A 57 20.49 7.13 17.88
N VAL A 58 19.26 6.85 17.47
CA VAL A 58 18.08 7.63 17.86
C VAL A 58 16.94 6.68 18.25
N TYR A 59 16.07 7.17 19.12
CA TYR A 59 14.86 6.46 19.52
C TYR A 59 13.62 7.25 19.09
N PRO A 60 12.54 6.58 18.68
CA PRO A 60 11.25 7.22 18.48
C PRO A 60 10.80 7.88 19.79
N ARG A 61 10.37 9.12 19.72
CA ARG A 61 9.89 9.87 20.87
C ARG A 61 8.38 10.04 20.83
N GLU A 62 7.82 10.54 21.90
CA GLU A 62 6.39 10.79 22.05
C GLU A 62 5.84 11.73 20.97
N ASP A 63 6.62 12.70 20.49
CA ASP A 63 6.25 13.61 19.41
C ASP A 63 5.89 12.89 18.12
N LEU A 64 6.59 11.80 17.78
CA LEU A 64 6.27 10.96 16.65
C LEU A 64 4.89 10.28 16.83
N PHE A 65 4.65 9.68 18.00
CA PHE A 65 3.39 8.98 18.27
C PHE A 65 2.20 9.95 18.39
N ASN A 66 2.44 11.16 18.89
CA ASN A 66 1.46 12.24 18.89
C ASN A 66 1.13 12.70 17.47
N ALA A 67 2.12 12.82 16.56
CA ALA A 67 1.87 13.13 15.16
C ALA A 67 0.99 12.08 14.46
N TYR A 68 1.20 10.80 14.75
CA TYR A 68 0.31 9.73 14.26
C TYR A 68 -1.11 9.86 14.83
N ASN A 69 -1.25 10.13 16.13
CA ASN A 69 -2.58 10.32 16.70
C ASN A 69 -3.32 11.50 16.10
N GLU A 70 -2.65 12.65 15.95
CA GLU A 70 -3.22 13.83 15.30
C GLU A 70 -3.63 13.56 13.86
N TYR A 71 -2.83 12.78 13.12
CA TYR A 71 -3.15 12.36 11.76
C TYR A 71 -4.45 11.55 11.72
N TYR A 72 -4.56 10.49 12.53
CA TYR A 72 -5.76 9.65 12.58
C TYR A 72 -7.00 10.43 13.03
N LEU A 73 -6.83 11.33 14.00
CA LEU A 73 -7.92 12.18 14.47
C LEU A 73 -8.40 13.14 13.37
N LYS A 74 -7.47 13.82 12.67
CA LYS A 74 -7.79 14.77 11.59
C LYS A 74 -8.35 14.08 10.36
N MET A 75 -7.80 12.93 9.98
CA MET A 75 -8.18 12.24 8.75
C MET A 75 -9.45 11.42 8.88
N TYR A 76 -9.63 10.73 10.01
CA TYR A 76 -10.66 9.70 10.18
C TYR A 76 -11.54 9.89 11.40
N ASN A 77 -11.37 10.99 12.13
CA ASN A 77 -12.05 11.23 13.42
C ASN A 77 -11.90 10.03 14.38
N PHE A 78 -10.71 9.43 14.40
CA PHE A 78 -10.39 8.25 15.19
C PHE A 78 -9.21 8.53 16.12
N ASP A 79 -9.48 8.55 17.43
CA ASP A 79 -8.46 8.74 18.46
C ASP A 79 -7.75 7.41 18.77
N ILE A 80 -6.44 7.38 18.51
CA ILE A 80 -5.58 6.23 18.84
C ILE A 80 -4.67 6.52 20.05
N LYS A 81 -4.97 7.56 20.85
CA LYS A 81 -4.15 7.96 21.98
C LYS A 81 -3.96 6.79 22.98
N GLU A 82 -5.03 6.11 23.32
CA GLU A 82 -5.05 4.98 24.25
C GLU A 82 -4.54 3.67 23.61
N ALA A 83 -4.32 3.61 22.31
CA ALA A 83 -3.70 2.47 21.69
C ALA A 83 -2.20 2.45 22.02
N ARG A 84 -1.68 1.28 22.38
CA ARG A 84 -0.25 1.07 22.49
C ARG A 84 0.38 1.07 21.09
N LYS A 85 1.54 1.70 20.96
CA LYS A 85 2.20 1.99 19.69
C LYS A 85 3.64 1.54 19.73
N ALA A 86 4.13 0.98 18.63
CA ALA A 86 5.53 0.64 18.43
C ALA A 86 6.00 1.19 17.09
N PHE A 87 7.25 1.63 17.03
CA PHE A 87 7.94 1.98 15.79
C PHE A 87 8.46 0.72 15.11
N SER A 88 8.48 0.72 13.78
CA SER A 88 9.23 -0.25 12.99
C SER A 88 9.81 0.37 11.72
N LEU A 89 10.83 -0.27 11.17
CA LEU A 89 11.50 0.16 9.93
C LEU A 89 10.57 0.10 8.70
N GLY A 90 9.49 -0.70 8.74
CA GLY A 90 8.57 -0.79 7.61
C GLY A 90 7.46 -1.79 7.84
N VAL A 91 6.44 -1.72 7.00
CA VAL A 91 5.27 -2.62 7.08
C VAL A 91 5.67 -4.09 6.86
N LEU A 92 6.49 -4.40 5.87
CA LEU A 92 6.90 -5.79 5.60
C LEU A 92 7.79 -6.38 6.70
N PRO A 93 8.83 -5.70 7.21
CA PRO A 93 9.55 -6.17 8.38
C PRO A 93 8.64 -6.42 9.59
N SER A 94 7.69 -5.50 9.86
CA SER A 94 6.68 -5.70 10.91
C SER A 94 5.83 -6.95 10.65
N LEU A 95 5.30 -7.11 9.44
CA LEU A 95 4.48 -8.25 9.06
C LEU A 95 5.22 -9.57 9.28
N SER A 96 6.48 -9.66 8.84
CA SER A 96 7.32 -10.85 9.05
C SER A 96 7.48 -11.18 10.53
N SER A 97 7.76 -10.16 11.34
CA SER A 97 7.91 -10.30 12.79
C SER A 97 6.60 -10.75 13.48
N LEU A 98 5.46 -10.17 13.07
CA LEU A 98 4.14 -10.56 13.60
C LEU A 98 3.76 -11.99 13.19
N ILE A 99 4.02 -12.40 11.96
CA ILE A 99 3.80 -13.78 11.51
C ILE A 99 4.54 -14.77 12.44
N LYS A 100 5.80 -14.50 12.77
CA LYS A 100 6.59 -15.35 13.67
C LYS A 100 6.09 -15.31 15.12
N SER A 101 5.56 -14.19 15.58
CA SER A 101 5.14 -13.98 16.96
C SER A 101 3.74 -14.55 17.26
N PHE A 102 2.87 -14.67 16.25
CA PHE A 102 1.46 -15.04 16.42
C PHE A 102 1.06 -16.35 15.74
N SER A 103 2.00 -17.04 15.11
CA SER A 103 1.74 -18.35 14.50
C SER A 103 2.93 -19.29 14.64
N ASN A 104 2.68 -20.58 14.45
CA ASN A 104 3.69 -21.62 14.38
C ASN A 104 4.00 -21.97 12.93
N LYS A 105 5.13 -22.67 12.68
CA LYS A 105 5.41 -23.26 11.37
C LYS A 105 4.23 -24.11 10.91
N TRP A 106 3.89 -24.00 9.62
CA TRP A 106 2.82 -24.72 8.95
C TRP A 106 1.39 -24.27 9.31
N ASP A 107 1.20 -23.32 10.23
CA ASP A 107 -0.10 -22.69 10.42
C ASP A 107 -0.56 -21.99 9.13
N PHE A 108 -1.87 -21.93 8.91
CA PHE A 108 -2.44 -21.20 7.80
C PHE A 108 -2.57 -19.71 8.13
N ILE A 109 -2.16 -18.90 7.15
CA ILE A 109 -2.39 -17.46 7.13
C ILE A 109 -3.24 -17.15 5.91
N SER A 110 -4.36 -16.48 6.10
CA SER A 110 -5.26 -16.10 5.01
C SER A 110 -5.04 -14.67 4.56
N THR A 111 -5.31 -14.43 3.28
CA THR A 111 -5.36 -13.09 2.68
C THR A 111 -6.26 -13.14 1.44
N PHE A 112 -6.82 -11.99 1.06
CA PHE A 112 -7.56 -11.87 -0.20
C PHE A 112 -6.63 -12.05 -1.41
N THR A 113 -7.17 -12.53 -2.53
CA THR A 113 -6.46 -12.61 -3.81
C THR A 113 -7.31 -12.00 -4.94
N PRO A 114 -6.69 -11.33 -5.95
CA PRO A 114 -5.25 -11.07 -6.07
C PRO A 114 -4.73 -10.25 -4.90
N ALA A 115 -3.44 -10.35 -4.54
CA ALA A 115 -2.86 -9.66 -3.39
C ALA A 115 -1.46 -9.11 -3.68
N TYR A 116 -0.99 -8.20 -2.84
CA TYR A 116 0.40 -7.76 -2.88
C TYR A 116 1.33 -8.97 -2.71
N ASN A 117 2.17 -9.21 -3.71
CA ASN A 117 3.00 -10.42 -3.80
C ASN A 117 3.92 -10.65 -2.59
N CYS A 118 4.37 -9.56 -1.95
CA CYS A 118 5.20 -9.68 -0.76
C CYS A 118 4.46 -10.35 0.41
N PHE A 119 3.14 -10.31 0.51
CA PHE A 119 2.42 -11.07 1.54
C PHE A 119 2.64 -12.57 1.34
N PHE A 120 2.57 -13.06 0.10
CA PHE A 120 2.85 -14.47 -0.19
C PHE A 120 4.29 -14.85 0.16
N ASN A 121 5.25 -13.93 -0.12
CA ASN A 121 6.65 -14.15 0.20
C ASN A 121 6.86 -14.19 1.72
N GLU A 122 6.31 -13.22 2.47
CA GLU A 122 6.46 -13.19 3.93
C GLU A 122 5.84 -14.41 4.61
N ILE A 123 4.68 -14.89 4.12
CA ILE A 123 4.07 -16.11 4.64
C ILE A 123 4.97 -17.32 4.39
N ARG A 124 5.49 -17.50 3.16
CA ARG A 124 6.34 -18.63 2.78
C ARG A 124 7.72 -18.58 3.44
N ASN A 125 8.36 -17.42 3.45
CA ASN A 125 9.68 -17.21 4.04
C ASN A 125 9.71 -17.52 5.55
N ASN A 126 8.55 -17.45 6.18
CA ASN A 126 8.39 -17.82 7.58
C ASN A 126 7.85 -19.25 7.79
N ASP A 127 7.85 -20.13 6.81
CA ASP A 127 7.35 -21.51 6.86
C ASP A 127 5.86 -21.61 7.24
N ARG A 128 5.00 -20.70 6.76
CA ARG A 128 3.55 -20.77 6.95
C ARG A 128 2.85 -21.11 5.64
N ASN A 129 1.64 -21.67 5.76
CA ASN A 129 0.80 -22.01 4.64
C ASN A 129 -0.12 -20.84 4.28
N ILE A 130 -0.36 -20.63 2.98
CA ILE A 130 -1.27 -19.58 2.51
C ILE A 130 -2.66 -20.15 2.31
N PHE A 131 -3.68 -19.52 2.90
CA PHE A 131 -5.07 -19.73 2.55
C PHE A 131 -5.56 -18.54 1.72
N LYS A 132 -5.79 -18.76 0.43
CA LYS A 132 -6.23 -17.72 -0.52
C LYS A 132 -7.74 -17.55 -0.44
N ILE A 133 -8.22 -16.31 -0.29
CA ILE A 133 -9.63 -15.93 -0.33
C ILE A 133 -9.83 -15.12 -1.61
N PRO A 134 -10.38 -15.68 -2.69
CA PRO A 134 -10.57 -14.95 -3.93
C PRO A 134 -11.62 -13.85 -3.77
N LEU A 135 -11.27 -12.63 -4.18
CA LEU A 135 -12.24 -11.56 -4.41
C LEU A 135 -13.01 -11.85 -5.70
N ILE A 136 -14.28 -11.52 -5.72
CA ILE A 136 -15.16 -11.70 -6.88
C ILE A 136 -15.00 -10.50 -7.81
N TYR A 137 -14.55 -10.75 -9.04
CA TYR A 137 -14.49 -9.73 -10.08
C TYR A 137 -15.69 -9.83 -11.02
N LYS A 138 -16.47 -8.74 -11.11
CA LYS A 138 -17.61 -8.64 -12.01
C LYS A 138 -17.84 -7.18 -12.41
N ASP A 139 -18.14 -6.94 -13.67
CA ASP A 139 -18.50 -5.61 -14.21
C ASP A 139 -17.48 -4.52 -13.84
N ASN A 140 -16.19 -4.82 -13.99
CA ASN A 140 -15.03 -3.97 -13.63
C ASN A 140 -14.93 -3.62 -12.14
N LYS A 141 -15.60 -4.33 -11.26
CA LYS A 141 -15.59 -4.12 -9.80
C LYS A 141 -15.22 -5.40 -9.08
N TYR A 142 -14.64 -5.20 -7.89
CA TYR A 142 -14.42 -6.29 -6.94
C TYR A 142 -15.47 -6.25 -5.84
N SER A 143 -15.76 -7.42 -5.31
CA SER A 143 -16.56 -7.63 -4.09
C SER A 143 -15.98 -8.82 -3.32
N LEU A 144 -16.37 -8.98 -2.06
CA LEU A 144 -15.94 -10.12 -1.27
C LEU A 144 -17.10 -11.07 -0.99
N ASP A 145 -16.75 -12.34 -0.78
CA ASP A 145 -17.66 -13.38 -0.31
C ASP A 145 -17.34 -13.65 1.18
N LEU A 146 -18.26 -13.28 2.05
CA LEU A 146 -18.10 -13.43 3.49
C LEU A 146 -18.17 -14.89 3.96
N ASP A 147 -18.82 -15.78 3.21
CA ASP A 147 -18.84 -17.21 3.52
C ASP A 147 -17.46 -17.82 3.30
N LEU A 148 -16.74 -17.41 2.23
CA LEU A 148 -15.35 -17.81 2.00
C LEU A 148 -14.41 -17.25 3.07
N VAL A 149 -14.68 -16.05 3.59
CA VAL A 149 -13.93 -15.50 4.73
C VAL A 149 -14.12 -16.39 5.96
N GLU A 150 -15.36 -16.77 6.26
CA GLU A 150 -15.66 -17.64 7.39
C GLU A 150 -14.97 -19.00 7.27
N GLU A 151 -15.00 -19.62 6.08
CA GLU A 151 -14.31 -20.90 5.82
C GLU A 151 -12.78 -20.78 6.01
N ALA A 152 -12.19 -19.68 5.58
CA ALA A 152 -10.78 -19.41 5.78
C ALA A 152 -10.43 -19.26 7.27
N PHE A 153 -11.26 -18.56 8.03
CA PHE A 153 -11.02 -18.28 9.44
C PHE A 153 -11.13 -19.53 10.33
N LYS A 154 -11.92 -20.54 9.94
CA LYS A 154 -11.94 -21.86 10.61
C LYS A 154 -10.57 -22.56 10.62
N LYS A 155 -9.67 -22.20 9.69
CA LYS A 155 -8.36 -22.85 9.51
C LYS A 155 -7.18 -21.94 9.81
N SER A 156 -7.36 -20.61 9.70
CA SER A 156 -6.26 -19.64 9.78
C SER A 156 -5.98 -19.20 11.21
N LYS A 157 -4.70 -18.89 11.49
CA LYS A 157 -4.27 -18.20 12.72
C LYS A 157 -4.21 -16.70 12.57
N ILE A 158 -3.86 -16.24 11.37
CA ILE A 158 -3.70 -14.84 11.02
C ILE A 158 -4.47 -14.58 9.72
N PHE A 159 -5.12 -13.43 9.64
CA PHE A 159 -5.63 -12.87 8.41
C PHE A 159 -4.93 -11.55 8.10
N ILE A 160 -4.32 -11.46 6.91
CA ILE A 160 -3.69 -10.23 6.42
C ILE A 160 -4.71 -9.47 5.58
N LEU A 161 -5.14 -8.33 6.10
CA LEU A 161 -6.08 -7.42 5.47
C LEU A 161 -5.32 -6.21 4.90
N CYS A 162 -5.25 -6.06 3.57
CA CYS A 162 -4.73 -4.87 2.94
C CYS A 162 -5.88 -3.89 2.66
N SER A 163 -5.93 -2.75 3.35
CA SER A 163 -7.04 -1.80 3.24
C SER A 163 -6.54 -0.35 3.20
N PRO A 164 -6.68 0.37 2.08
CA PRO A 164 -7.18 -0.04 0.75
C PRO A 164 -6.36 -1.14 0.10
N HIS A 165 -7.01 -1.95 -0.73
CA HIS A 165 -6.45 -3.18 -1.24
C HIS A 165 -5.51 -2.97 -2.45
N ASN A 166 -4.32 -3.50 -2.40
CA ASN A 166 -3.38 -3.58 -3.52
C ASN A 166 -3.35 -5.03 -4.05
N PRO A 167 -3.63 -5.27 -5.35
CA PRO A 167 -3.59 -4.32 -6.48
C PRO A 167 -4.94 -3.72 -6.88
N THR A 168 -6.08 -4.21 -6.37
CA THR A 168 -7.41 -3.94 -6.91
C THR A 168 -7.93 -2.52 -6.64
N GLY A 169 -7.38 -1.84 -5.62
CA GLY A 169 -7.89 -0.56 -5.13
C GLY A 169 -9.24 -0.67 -4.42
N TYR A 170 -9.65 -1.89 -4.02
CA TYR A 170 -10.88 -2.11 -3.27
C TYR A 170 -10.83 -1.43 -1.91
N ILE A 171 -11.89 -0.74 -1.54
CA ILE A 171 -12.07 -0.14 -0.22
C ILE A 171 -13.17 -0.92 0.48
N PHE A 172 -12.83 -1.51 1.62
CA PHE A 172 -13.79 -2.28 2.42
C PHE A 172 -14.77 -1.35 3.12
N SER A 173 -16.06 -1.64 2.99
CA SER A 173 -17.11 -0.93 3.73
C SER A 173 -17.00 -1.21 5.23
N LYS A 174 -17.54 -0.31 6.04
CA LYS A 174 -17.57 -0.48 7.50
C LYS A 174 -18.26 -1.78 7.92
N ASP A 175 -19.33 -2.17 7.24
CA ASP A 175 -20.10 -3.38 7.55
C ASP A 175 -19.31 -4.66 7.22
N GLU A 176 -18.54 -4.66 6.13
CA GLU A 176 -17.61 -5.75 5.82
C GLU A 176 -16.52 -5.88 6.88
N LEU A 177 -15.92 -4.76 7.31
CA LEU A 177 -14.91 -4.75 8.36
C LEU A 177 -15.46 -5.23 9.70
N ILE A 178 -16.69 -4.84 10.06
CA ILE A 178 -17.40 -5.33 11.27
C ILE A 178 -17.58 -6.84 11.18
N THR A 179 -18.02 -7.35 10.03
CA THR A 179 -18.25 -8.79 9.83
C THR A 179 -16.95 -9.57 9.92
N ILE A 180 -15.87 -9.08 9.26
CA ILE A 180 -14.53 -9.67 9.37
C ILE A 180 -14.06 -9.71 10.83
N ALA A 181 -14.22 -8.61 11.58
CA ALA A 181 -13.80 -8.55 12.98
C ALA A 181 -14.56 -9.53 13.88
N ARG A 182 -15.88 -9.67 13.68
CA ARG A 182 -16.72 -10.62 14.41
C ARG A 182 -16.38 -12.08 14.09
N LEU A 183 -16.15 -12.39 12.83
CA LEU A 183 -15.70 -13.71 12.40
C LEU A 183 -14.31 -14.02 12.99
N ALA A 184 -13.38 -13.06 12.94
CA ALA A 184 -12.06 -13.21 13.52
C ALA A 184 -12.12 -13.50 15.02
N LYS A 185 -12.95 -12.77 15.76
CA LYS A 185 -13.20 -13.03 17.19
C LYS A 185 -13.80 -14.41 17.43
N LYS A 186 -14.80 -14.80 16.63
CA LYS A 186 -15.45 -16.12 16.72
C LYS A 186 -14.48 -17.28 16.58
N TYR A 187 -13.52 -17.18 15.66
CA TYR A 187 -12.58 -18.25 15.33
C TYR A 187 -11.18 -18.07 15.95
N GLY A 188 -10.95 -17.00 16.72
CA GLY A 188 -9.65 -16.73 17.34
C GLY A 188 -8.55 -16.38 16.35
N VAL A 189 -8.89 -15.68 15.27
CA VAL A 189 -7.98 -15.23 14.22
C VAL A 189 -7.47 -13.84 14.55
N LEU A 190 -6.15 -13.63 14.48
CA LEU A 190 -5.56 -12.29 14.52
C LEU A 190 -5.76 -11.62 13.16
N VAL A 191 -6.28 -10.39 13.12
CA VAL A 191 -6.31 -9.55 11.92
C VAL A 191 -5.12 -8.59 11.93
N ILE A 192 -4.23 -8.71 10.95
CA ILE A 192 -3.18 -7.73 10.69
C ILE A 192 -3.67 -6.86 9.55
N SER A 193 -4.07 -5.63 9.86
CA SER A 193 -4.54 -4.64 8.88
C SER A 193 -3.38 -3.80 8.37
N ASP A 194 -2.98 -4.02 7.12
CA ASP A 194 -2.03 -3.17 6.40
C ASP A 194 -2.78 -1.97 5.80
N GLU A 195 -2.62 -0.81 6.44
CA GLU A 195 -3.27 0.44 6.07
C GLU A 195 -2.31 1.44 5.39
N ILE A 196 -1.20 0.96 4.82
CA ILE A 196 -0.17 1.82 4.20
C ILE A 196 -0.71 2.67 3.04
N HIS A 197 -1.79 2.21 2.39
CA HIS A 197 -2.45 2.93 1.31
C HIS A 197 -3.59 3.85 1.78
N SER A 198 -3.94 3.88 3.05
CA SER A 198 -5.05 4.68 3.57
C SER A 198 -4.93 6.19 3.30
N PRO A 199 -3.73 6.81 3.22
CA PRO A 199 -3.62 8.21 2.84
C PRO A 199 -4.01 8.50 1.38
N LEU A 200 -4.02 7.45 0.53
CA LEU A 200 -4.16 7.57 -0.93
C LEU A 200 -5.62 7.39 -1.39
N ILE A 201 -6.51 8.14 -0.77
CA ILE A 201 -7.94 8.19 -1.07
C ILE A 201 -8.36 9.66 -1.14
N LYS A 202 -8.95 10.08 -2.28
CA LYS A 202 -9.41 11.46 -2.45
C LYS A 202 -10.59 11.77 -1.53
N ASP A 203 -11.59 10.91 -1.50
CA ASP A 203 -12.73 11.01 -0.57
C ASP A 203 -12.48 10.18 0.68
N LYS A 204 -12.01 10.85 1.73
CA LYS A 204 -11.65 10.25 3.02
C LYS A 204 -12.82 9.53 3.71
N SER A 205 -14.07 9.89 3.38
CA SER A 205 -15.27 9.27 3.95
C SER A 205 -15.46 7.82 3.54
N LEU A 206 -14.81 7.41 2.45
CA LEU A 206 -14.87 6.04 1.96
C LEU A 206 -14.03 5.05 2.79
N PHE A 207 -13.07 5.53 3.58
CA PHE A 207 -12.18 4.66 4.34
C PHE A 207 -12.55 4.64 5.82
N THR A 208 -12.58 3.44 6.36
CA THR A 208 -12.73 3.20 7.80
C THR A 208 -11.47 2.49 8.31
N PRO A 209 -10.68 3.07 9.24
CA PRO A 209 -9.61 2.36 9.91
C PRO A 209 -10.15 1.08 10.57
N PHE A 210 -9.49 -0.07 10.38
CA PHE A 210 -10.02 -1.34 10.86
C PHE A 210 -10.41 -1.32 12.34
N LEU A 211 -9.53 -0.79 13.21
CA LEU A 211 -9.77 -0.74 14.65
C LEU A 211 -10.86 0.26 15.07
N SER A 212 -11.31 1.14 14.15
CA SER A 212 -12.45 2.05 14.39
C SER A 212 -13.80 1.42 14.03
N SER A 213 -13.82 0.31 13.32
CA SER A 213 -15.05 -0.27 12.78
C SER A 213 -16.00 -0.78 13.84
N CYS A 214 -15.49 -1.47 14.86
CA CYS A 214 -16.29 -1.97 16.00
C CYS A 214 -15.40 -2.33 17.19
N LYS A 215 -16.03 -2.74 18.31
CA LYS A 215 -15.32 -3.16 19.52
C LYS A 215 -14.48 -4.42 19.29
N GLU A 216 -15.03 -5.39 18.57
CA GLU A 216 -14.36 -6.66 18.29
C GLU A 216 -13.06 -6.42 17.48
N ALA A 217 -13.03 -5.45 16.57
CA ALA A 217 -11.83 -5.10 15.82
C ALA A 217 -10.68 -4.69 16.73
N LYS A 218 -10.95 -3.91 17.81
CA LYS A 218 -9.94 -3.53 18.81
C LYS A 218 -9.40 -4.73 19.60
N GLU A 219 -10.19 -5.78 19.74
CA GLU A 219 -9.81 -6.98 20.50
C GLU A 219 -8.93 -7.94 19.65
N VAL A 220 -9.17 -8.01 18.34
CA VAL A 220 -8.52 -8.99 17.45
C VAL A 220 -7.53 -8.39 16.45
N GLY A 221 -7.38 -7.07 16.42
CA GLY A 221 -6.65 -6.38 15.36
C GLY A 221 -5.32 -5.77 15.78
N ILE A 222 -4.36 -5.81 14.87
CA ILE A 222 -3.13 -5.01 14.86
C ILE A 222 -3.10 -4.26 13.54
N VAL A 223 -2.81 -2.96 13.57
CA VAL A 223 -2.65 -2.15 12.37
C VAL A 223 -1.17 -1.89 12.09
N LEU A 224 -0.81 -2.01 10.82
CA LEU A 224 0.44 -1.58 10.24
C LEU A 224 0.16 -0.34 9.39
N PHE A 225 0.78 0.77 9.71
CA PHE A 225 0.63 2.02 8.97
C PHE A 225 1.99 2.66 8.70
N SER A 226 2.13 3.30 7.55
CA SER A 226 3.33 4.05 7.23
C SER A 226 3.02 5.25 6.35
N PRO A 227 3.62 6.43 6.58
CA PRO A 227 3.49 7.58 5.70
C PRO A 227 4.26 7.42 4.38
N THR A 228 5.04 6.37 4.22
CA THR A 228 5.98 6.21 3.11
C THR A 228 5.33 6.19 1.74
N LYS A 229 4.13 5.63 1.60
CA LYS A 229 3.40 5.62 0.33
C LYS A 229 2.63 6.91 0.07
N GLY A 230 2.04 7.50 1.10
CA GLY A 230 1.27 8.75 0.98
C GLY A 230 2.11 9.97 0.63
N TRP A 231 3.36 10.04 1.12
CA TRP A 231 4.23 11.22 0.98
C TRP A 231 5.54 10.96 0.24
N ASN A 232 5.64 9.85 -0.49
CA ASN A 232 6.80 9.55 -1.34
C ASN A 232 8.14 9.48 -0.58
N ILE A 233 8.16 8.82 0.55
CA ILE A 233 9.37 8.69 1.42
C ILE A 233 9.73 7.22 1.71
N ALA A 234 9.50 6.31 0.75
CA ALA A 234 9.73 4.87 0.95
C ALA A 234 11.17 4.53 1.38
N GLY A 235 12.16 5.25 0.87
CA GLY A 235 13.57 5.06 1.22
C GLY A 235 13.94 5.48 2.64
N ILE A 236 13.06 6.20 3.36
CA ILE A 236 13.33 6.65 4.75
C ILE A 236 13.07 5.56 5.78
N GLN A 237 12.28 4.55 5.45
CA GLN A 237 12.00 3.41 6.34
C GLN A 237 11.41 3.83 7.69
N THR A 238 10.12 3.99 7.76
CA THR A 238 9.37 4.33 8.98
C THR A 238 7.98 3.71 8.92
N SER A 239 7.52 3.13 10.02
CA SER A 239 6.21 2.50 10.14
C SER A 239 5.72 2.57 11.58
N LEU A 240 4.42 2.59 11.76
CA LEU A 240 3.72 2.45 13.03
C LEU A 240 3.05 1.08 13.10
N VAL A 241 3.23 0.39 14.21
CA VAL A 241 2.43 -0.78 14.62
C VAL A 241 1.62 -0.37 15.82
N TYR A 242 0.30 -0.60 15.81
CA TYR A 242 -0.52 -0.26 16.97
C TYR A 242 -1.71 -1.19 17.16
N SER A 243 -2.12 -1.34 18.42
CA SER A 243 -3.32 -2.08 18.81
C SER A 243 -3.87 -1.54 20.13
N PHE A 244 -5.17 -1.80 20.40
CA PHE A 244 -5.78 -1.60 21.73
C PHE A 244 -5.69 -2.85 22.60
N ASN A 245 -5.14 -3.95 22.09
CA ASN A 245 -4.94 -5.19 22.83
C ASN A 245 -3.52 -5.24 23.40
N GLU A 246 -3.41 -4.99 24.71
CA GLU A 246 -2.12 -4.95 25.41
C GLU A 246 -1.33 -6.26 25.27
N ALA A 247 -2.00 -7.42 25.42
CA ALA A 247 -1.35 -8.72 25.29
C ALA A 247 -0.79 -8.97 23.87
N TYR A 248 -1.40 -8.36 22.87
CA TYR A 248 -0.84 -8.39 21.50
C TYR A 248 0.40 -7.51 21.41
N MET A 249 0.36 -6.32 22.01
CA MET A 249 1.48 -5.39 21.93
C MET A 249 2.72 -5.90 22.69
N ASP A 250 2.56 -6.68 23.78
CA ASP A 250 3.69 -7.35 24.42
C ASP A 250 4.42 -8.30 23.45
N LYS A 251 3.65 -9.06 22.66
CA LYS A 251 4.22 -9.95 21.61
C LYS A 251 4.82 -9.17 20.45
N VAL A 252 4.22 -8.01 20.09
CA VAL A 252 4.74 -7.11 19.05
C VAL A 252 6.11 -6.60 19.46
N ASP A 253 6.23 -6.03 20.66
CA ASP A 253 7.50 -5.47 21.15
C ASP A 253 8.60 -6.54 21.23
N PHE A 254 8.26 -7.71 21.76
CA PHE A 254 9.19 -8.84 21.78
C PHE A 254 9.61 -9.25 20.35
N GLY A 255 8.66 -9.33 19.42
CA GLY A 255 8.92 -9.73 18.04
C GLY A 255 9.78 -8.72 17.28
N LEU A 256 9.46 -7.42 17.37
CA LEU A 256 10.23 -6.36 16.71
C LEU A 256 11.66 -6.28 17.26
N ASN A 257 11.83 -6.46 18.56
CA ASN A 257 13.17 -6.50 19.19
C ASN A 257 13.95 -7.75 18.76
N ARG A 258 13.35 -8.95 18.81
CA ARG A 258 13.99 -10.20 18.37
C ARG A 258 14.51 -10.13 16.94
N ASP A 259 13.81 -9.41 16.06
CA ASP A 259 14.11 -9.33 14.63
C ASP A 259 14.91 -8.07 14.26
N ASP A 260 15.30 -7.24 15.24
CA ASP A 260 16.05 -5.99 15.08
C ASP A 260 15.38 -4.99 14.10
N VAL A 261 14.05 -4.93 14.10
CA VAL A 261 13.28 -4.06 13.19
C VAL A 261 12.55 -2.93 13.91
N GLY A 262 12.70 -2.83 15.23
CA GLY A 262 12.11 -1.78 16.07
C GLY A 262 12.95 -0.52 16.23
N GLU A 263 14.19 -0.51 15.74
CA GLU A 263 15.08 0.63 15.85
C GLU A 263 14.90 1.61 14.69
N SER A 264 14.88 2.92 15.00
CA SER A 264 14.72 3.96 13.99
C SER A 264 16.05 4.40 13.40
N ASN A 265 16.08 4.68 12.10
CA ASN A 265 17.21 5.39 11.53
C ASN A 265 17.13 6.89 11.85
N PHE A 266 18.25 7.58 11.68
CA PHE A 266 18.43 8.98 12.08
C PHE A 266 17.39 9.95 11.48
N PHE A 267 16.84 9.66 10.31
CA PHE A 267 15.91 10.51 9.58
C PHE A 267 14.43 10.13 9.76
N SER A 268 14.13 8.92 10.22
CA SER A 268 12.78 8.33 10.24
C SER A 268 11.74 9.20 10.94
N SER A 269 11.98 9.56 12.20
CA SER A 269 11.00 10.33 12.99
C SER A 269 10.76 11.72 12.42
N SER A 270 11.83 12.44 12.05
CA SER A 270 11.70 13.80 11.50
C SER A 270 10.94 13.81 10.18
N ALA A 271 11.22 12.85 9.28
CA ALA A 271 10.52 12.73 8.03
C ALA A 271 9.05 12.33 8.23
N ALA A 272 8.77 11.37 9.13
CA ALA A 272 7.40 10.93 9.41
C ALA A 272 6.56 12.05 10.02
N ILE A 273 7.07 12.80 11.01
CA ILE A 273 6.37 13.93 11.60
C ILE A 273 6.08 15.01 10.54
N ALA A 274 7.08 15.36 9.72
CA ALA A 274 6.91 16.34 8.67
C ALA A 274 5.89 15.88 7.60
N ALA A 275 5.89 14.61 7.24
CA ALA A 275 4.94 14.00 6.33
C ALA A 275 3.51 14.11 6.88
N LEU A 276 3.26 13.62 8.10
CA LEU A 276 1.95 13.64 8.75
C LEU A 276 1.40 15.06 8.95
N ASN A 277 2.28 16.06 9.04
CA ASN A 277 1.94 17.49 9.11
C ASN A 277 1.83 18.18 7.72
N SER A 278 1.93 17.44 6.62
CA SER A 278 1.82 17.95 5.24
C SER A 278 0.52 17.45 4.58
N LEU A 279 -0.62 17.64 5.27
CA LEU A 279 -1.93 17.18 4.77
C LEU A 279 -2.38 17.96 3.55
N ASP A 280 -2.04 19.25 3.44
CA ASP A 280 -2.28 20.09 2.27
C ASP A 280 -1.61 19.52 1.00
N TRP A 281 -0.38 19.07 1.10
CA TRP A 281 0.32 18.40 0.00
C TRP A 281 -0.34 17.06 -0.35
N LEU A 282 -0.73 16.27 0.66
CA LEU A 282 -1.41 14.99 0.46
C LEU A 282 -2.75 15.17 -0.27
N GLU A 283 -3.49 16.20 0.08
CA GLU A 283 -4.78 16.53 -0.56
C GLU A 283 -4.61 16.85 -2.05
N GLU A 284 -3.63 17.68 -2.38
CA GLU A 284 -3.35 18.06 -3.77
C GLU A 284 -2.77 16.92 -4.60
N VAL A 285 -1.89 16.08 -4.03
CA VAL A 285 -1.36 14.91 -4.76
C VAL A 285 -2.45 13.87 -5.03
N ASN A 286 -3.38 13.66 -4.10
CA ASN A 286 -4.53 12.78 -4.31
C ASN A 286 -5.47 13.31 -5.41
N GLU A 287 -5.67 14.63 -5.49
CA GLU A 287 -6.41 15.26 -6.58
C GLU A 287 -5.70 15.03 -7.93
N TYR A 288 -4.39 15.23 -7.98
CA TYR A 288 -3.60 15.03 -9.19
C TYR A 288 -3.66 13.56 -9.67
N ILE A 289 -3.49 12.60 -8.75
CA ILE A 289 -3.59 11.16 -9.03
C ILE A 289 -5.00 10.80 -9.50
N SER A 290 -6.04 11.37 -8.90
CA SER A 290 -7.43 11.17 -9.32
C SER A 290 -7.64 11.65 -10.77
N ASN A 291 -7.09 12.81 -11.13
CA ASN A 291 -7.13 13.34 -12.49
C ASN A 291 -6.37 12.46 -13.48
N ASN A 292 -5.23 11.89 -13.08
CA ASN A 292 -4.50 10.90 -13.89
C ASN A 292 -5.32 9.61 -14.10
N ARG A 293 -6.08 9.17 -13.10
CA ARG A 293 -6.99 8.01 -13.23
C ARG A 293 -8.13 8.29 -14.20
N LEU A 294 -8.74 9.47 -14.13
CA LEU A 294 -9.79 9.89 -15.08
C LEU A 294 -9.22 9.97 -16.51
N PHE A 295 -8.01 10.51 -16.66
CA PHE A 295 -7.33 10.55 -17.95
C PHE A 295 -7.06 9.14 -18.50
N LEU A 296 -6.53 8.22 -17.69
CA LEU A 296 -6.34 6.82 -18.06
C LEU A 296 -7.66 6.17 -18.50
N SER A 297 -8.73 6.36 -17.74
CA SER A 297 -10.07 5.82 -18.07
C SER A 297 -10.57 6.31 -19.43
N SER A 298 -10.45 7.61 -19.68
CA SER A 298 -10.84 8.21 -20.96
C SER A 298 -9.96 7.73 -22.11
N TYR A 299 -8.65 7.58 -21.87
CA TYR A 299 -7.71 7.08 -22.88
C TYR A 299 -8.00 5.63 -23.27
N ILE A 300 -8.23 4.76 -22.28
CA ILE A 300 -8.62 3.36 -22.50
C ILE A 300 -9.90 3.30 -23.32
N HIS A 301 -10.93 4.04 -22.93
CA HIS A 301 -12.21 4.05 -23.64
C HIS A 301 -12.06 4.49 -25.09
N SER A 302 -11.27 5.50 -25.37
CA SER A 302 -11.17 6.12 -26.69
C SER A 302 -10.21 5.40 -27.65
N TYR A 303 -9.12 4.80 -27.13
CA TYR A 303 -8.04 4.32 -27.97
C TYR A 303 -7.70 2.85 -27.83
N ILE A 304 -7.98 2.22 -26.68
CA ILE A 304 -7.62 0.83 -26.36
C ILE A 304 -8.76 0.11 -25.64
N SER A 305 -9.96 0.17 -26.19
CA SER A 305 -11.21 -0.31 -25.57
C SER A 305 -11.25 -1.82 -25.27
N LEU A 306 -10.29 -2.60 -25.78
CA LEU A 306 -10.06 -4.00 -25.38
C LEU A 306 -9.62 -4.14 -23.93
N LEU A 307 -8.97 -3.14 -23.36
CA LEU A 307 -8.61 -3.11 -21.95
C LEU A 307 -9.79 -2.64 -21.12
N LYS A 308 -9.85 -3.09 -19.85
CA LYS A 308 -10.87 -2.66 -18.90
C LYS A 308 -10.22 -2.22 -17.59
N LEU A 309 -10.34 -0.93 -17.27
CA LEU A 309 -9.87 -0.41 -16.00
C LEU A 309 -10.82 -0.85 -14.87
N VAL A 310 -10.27 -1.38 -13.79
CA VAL A 310 -11.05 -1.66 -12.58
C VAL A 310 -11.50 -0.35 -11.95
N ASP A 311 -12.78 -0.28 -11.61
CA ASP A 311 -13.38 0.87 -10.93
C ASP A 311 -12.87 0.95 -9.49
N SER A 312 -12.05 1.96 -9.22
CA SER A 312 -11.43 2.20 -7.93
C SER A 312 -11.17 3.67 -7.71
N SER A 313 -11.39 4.14 -6.48
CA SER A 313 -11.12 5.51 -6.02
C SER A 313 -9.96 5.58 -5.02
N SER A 314 -9.19 4.51 -4.87
CA SER A 314 -8.06 4.45 -3.93
C SER A 314 -6.74 4.13 -4.62
N THR A 315 -5.67 4.36 -3.93
CA THR A 315 -4.28 4.15 -4.33
C THR A 315 -3.89 4.91 -5.62
N TYR A 316 -2.63 4.91 -5.96
CA TYR A 316 -2.15 5.37 -7.28
C TYR A 316 -1.86 4.19 -8.22
N LEU A 317 -2.41 3.02 -7.93
CA LEU A 317 -2.20 1.81 -8.72
C LEU A 317 -3.46 1.54 -9.53
N ALA A 318 -3.33 1.54 -10.84
CA ALA A 318 -4.41 1.16 -11.75
C ALA A 318 -4.31 -0.32 -12.08
N TRP A 319 -5.37 -1.06 -11.82
CA TRP A 319 -5.50 -2.48 -12.12
C TRP A 319 -6.34 -2.64 -13.37
N ILE A 320 -5.78 -3.25 -14.41
CA ILE A 320 -6.34 -3.25 -15.76
C ILE A 320 -6.51 -4.69 -16.25
N ASN A 321 -7.73 -5.07 -16.56
CA ASN A 321 -8.05 -6.35 -17.16
C ASN A 321 -7.64 -6.36 -18.63
N ILE A 322 -6.90 -7.40 -19.05
CA ILE A 322 -6.39 -7.61 -20.41
C ILE A 322 -6.96 -8.87 -21.07
N SER A 323 -7.94 -9.54 -20.48
CA SER A 323 -8.49 -10.82 -20.97
C SER A 323 -8.94 -10.78 -22.42
N SER A 324 -9.37 -9.61 -22.93
CA SER A 324 -9.78 -9.44 -24.32
C SER A 324 -8.63 -9.46 -25.32
N LEU A 325 -7.36 -9.34 -24.88
CA LEU A 325 -6.19 -9.40 -25.76
C LEU A 325 -5.80 -10.84 -26.15
N LYS A 326 -6.41 -11.87 -25.54
CA LYS A 326 -6.10 -13.29 -25.74
C LYS A 326 -4.63 -13.65 -25.50
N THR A 327 -3.97 -12.92 -24.62
CA THR A 327 -2.62 -13.16 -24.11
C THR A 327 -2.63 -13.11 -22.59
N ASP A 328 -1.68 -13.71 -21.91
CA ASP A 328 -1.51 -13.54 -20.48
C ASP A 328 -0.67 -12.30 -20.14
N ALA A 329 -0.68 -11.93 -18.86
CA ALA A 329 0.02 -10.72 -18.41
C ALA A 329 1.54 -10.82 -18.55
N ASP A 330 2.13 -12.02 -18.43
CA ASP A 330 3.58 -12.20 -18.49
C ASP A 330 4.11 -12.03 -19.91
N ASP A 331 3.34 -12.46 -20.91
CA ASP A 331 3.67 -12.24 -22.31
C ASP A 331 3.35 -10.80 -22.73
N PHE A 332 2.21 -10.25 -22.28
CA PHE A 332 1.86 -8.87 -22.60
C PHE A 332 2.87 -7.85 -22.08
N ILE A 333 3.42 -8.02 -20.86
CA ILE A 333 4.45 -7.08 -20.37
C ILE A 333 5.77 -7.15 -21.17
N LYS A 334 6.08 -8.28 -21.82
CA LYS A 334 7.22 -8.38 -22.73
C LYS A 334 7.00 -7.51 -23.98
N VAL A 335 5.79 -7.59 -24.56
CA VAL A 335 5.41 -6.71 -25.68
C VAL A 335 5.45 -5.24 -25.26
N CYS A 336 4.88 -4.89 -24.09
CA CYS A 336 5.00 -3.52 -23.55
C CYS A 336 6.47 -3.06 -23.45
N LYS A 337 7.35 -3.94 -22.98
CA LYS A 337 8.80 -3.63 -22.86
C LYS A 337 9.47 -3.41 -24.19
N GLU A 338 9.12 -4.14 -25.25
CA GLU A 338 9.61 -3.93 -26.61
C GLU A 338 9.25 -2.54 -27.12
N HIS A 339 8.08 -2.02 -26.73
CA HIS A 339 7.67 -0.63 -26.97
C HIS A 339 8.22 0.36 -25.93
N GLY A 340 9.10 -0.08 -25.00
CA GLY A 340 9.75 0.76 -24.00
C GLY A 340 8.83 1.17 -22.83
N LEU A 341 7.78 0.40 -22.52
CA LEU A 341 6.92 0.60 -21.37
C LEU A 341 7.13 -0.52 -20.34
N ILE A 342 7.47 -0.15 -19.12
CA ILE A 342 7.66 -1.08 -18.01
C ILE A 342 6.48 -1.01 -17.05
N ILE A 343 5.65 -2.06 -17.01
CA ILE A 343 4.49 -2.22 -16.13
C ILE A 343 4.58 -3.54 -15.36
N SER A 344 3.70 -3.75 -14.39
CA SER A 344 3.72 -4.99 -13.59
C SER A 344 2.74 -6.01 -14.15
N SER A 345 3.20 -7.27 -14.28
CA SER A 345 2.33 -8.42 -14.55
C SER A 345 1.41 -8.70 -13.37
N GLY A 346 0.16 -9.04 -13.66
CA GLY A 346 -0.82 -9.49 -12.67
C GLY A 346 -0.50 -10.87 -12.09
N SER A 347 0.27 -11.69 -12.80
CA SER A 347 0.67 -13.03 -12.36
C SER A 347 1.34 -13.02 -10.99
N ILE A 348 2.19 -12.02 -10.72
CA ILE A 348 2.87 -11.90 -9.42
C ILE A 348 1.90 -11.61 -8.26
N TYR A 349 0.72 -11.03 -8.55
CA TYR A 349 -0.35 -10.78 -7.57
C TYR A 349 -1.36 -11.93 -7.51
N GLY A 350 -1.22 -12.92 -8.39
CA GLY A 350 -2.07 -14.11 -8.45
C GLY A 350 -3.18 -14.08 -9.48
N ASP A 351 -3.15 -13.18 -10.47
CA ASP A 351 -4.11 -13.14 -11.58
C ASP A 351 -3.45 -12.67 -12.88
N SER A 352 -3.20 -13.62 -13.80
CA SER A 352 -2.55 -13.36 -15.09
C SER A 352 -3.45 -12.67 -16.13
N SER A 353 -4.71 -12.42 -15.79
CA SER A 353 -5.65 -11.69 -16.67
C SER A 353 -5.55 -10.17 -16.52
N PHE A 354 -4.61 -9.68 -15.69
CA PHE A 354 -4.49 -8.26 -15.37
C PHE A 354 -3.05 -7.78 -15.46
N VAL A 355 -2.91 -6.46 -15.62
CA VAL A 355 -1.65 -5.72 -15.42
C VAL A 355 -1.88 -4.55 -14.48
N ARG A 356 -0.79 -4.07 -13.84
CA ARG A 356 -0.84 -2.93 -12.93
C ARG A 356 0.04 -1.79 -13.43
N ILE A 357 -0.53 -0.58 -13.43
CA ILE A 357 0.14 0.68 -13.81
C ILE A 357 0.15 1.65 -12.64
N ASN A 358 1.27 2.32 -12.41
CA ASN A 358 1.43 3.38 -11.43
C ASN A 358 1.00 4.74 -12.03
N LEU A 359 0.08 5.44 -11.38
CA LEU A 359 -0.47 6.74 -11.76
C LEU A 359 0.18 7.94 -11.06
N ALA A 360 1.07 7.69 -10.07
CA ALA A 360 1.74 8.76 -9.32
C ALA A 360 2.97 9.29 -10.09
N VAL A 361 2.72 9.76 -11.28
CA VAL A 361 3.70 10.32 -12.23
C VAL A 361 3.14 11.60 -12.85
N PRO A 362 3.97 12.52 -13.34
CA PRO A 362 3.50 13.67 -14.12
C PRO A 362 2.63 13.26 -15.30
N LYS A 363 1.62 14.06 -15.60
CA LYS A 363 0.70 13.76 -16.72
C LYS A 363 1.42 13.56 -18.04
N SER A 364 2.49 14.30 -18.28
CA SER A 364 3.33 14.16 -19.49
C SER A 364 4.00 12.79 -19.60
N VAL A 365 4.43 12.22 -18.45
CA VAL A 365 5.01 10.86 -18.38
C VAL A 365 3.92 9.81 -18.58
N LEU A 366 2.76 10.00 -17.93
CA LEU A 366 1.62 9.11 -18.10
C LEU A 366 1.16 9.07 -19.56
N THR A 367 1.02 10.23 -20.21
CA THR A 367 0.62 10.30 -21.64
C THR A 367 1.54 9.48 -22.52
N LYS A 368 2.85 9.70 -22.41
CA LYS A 368 3.85 8.93 -23.17
C LYS A 368 3.78 7.42 -22.88
N GLY A 369 3.54 7.05 -21.61
CA GLY A 369 3.35 5.64 -21.23
C GLY A 369 2.10 5.03 -21.85
N LEU A 370 1.01 5.79 -21.94
CA LEU A 370 -0.24 5.32 -22.55
C LEU A 370 -0.15 5.22 -24.08
N ASP A 371 0.59 6.13 -24.73
CA ASP A 371 0.87 6.02 -26.17
C ASP A 371 1.63 4.72 -26.49
N ARG A 372 2.64 4.37 -25.69
CA ARG A 372 3.35 3.09 -25.82
C ARG A 372 2.50 1.87 -25.47
N LEU A 373 1.59 2.02 -24.49
CA LEU A 373 0.62 0.96 -24.19
C LEU A 373 -0.30 0.69 -25.38
N LYS A 374 -0.73 1.77 -26.06
CA LYS A 374 -1.54 1.67 -27.27
C LYS A 374 -0.77 0.95 -28.39
N GLU A 375 0.48 1.37 -28.67
CA GLU A 375 1.35 0.70 -29.66
C GLU A 375 1.51 -0.80 -29.33
N ALA A 376 1.73 -1.16 -28.06
CA ALA A 376 1.84 -2.55 -27.63
C ALA A 376 0.55 -3.34 -27.89
N VAL A 377 -0.62 -2.75 -27.63
CA VAL A 377 -1.92 -3.40 -27.89
C VAL A 377 -2.19 -3.56 -29.38
N GLU A 378 -1.81 -2.58 -30.20
CA GLU A 378 -1.99 -2.60 -31.66
C GLU A 378 -1.04 -3.58 -32.37
N SER A 379 0.05 -3.99 -31.70
CA SER A 379 1.03 -4.94 -32.26
C SER A 379 0.68 -6.42 -31.98
N LEU A 380 -0.35 -6.70 -31.16
CA LEU A 380 -0.86 -8.04 -30.88
C LEU A 380 -1.87 -8.50 -31.93
#